data_cb15658ee173b2cfe8eea50000c1b70a
#
_entry.id   cb15658ee173b2cfe8eea50000c1b70a
#
_cell.length_a   1.000
_cell.length_b   1.000
_cell.length_c   1.000
_cell.angle_alpha   90.00
_cell.angle_beta   90.00
_cell.angle_gamma   90.00
#
_symmetry.space_group_name_H-M   'P 1'
#
loop_
_entity.id
_entity.type
_entity.pdbx_description
1 polymer ?
#
loop_
_entity_poly.entity_id
_entity_poly.type
_entity_poly.pdbx_seq_one_letter_code
_entity_poly.pdbx_strand_id
1 'polypeptide(L)'
;RFYDGLSFYRVIEGFVAQGGDGSDLGELSNVPLIEAEFERDWSDDLPFTLAQKPDLFAPETGFVDGFVVARDPAAETVWLAHCPGIVAMARNESPGSSRTDFYFVIGQAPRYLDRNMNVFGRILDGMPAVQKIRRGRPENNGVIQDETASSRIRSMRLAADIPESERLSAYVVDTSGEAFN
;
A
#
# COMPACT_ATOMS: atom_id res chain seq x y z
N ARG A 1 11.17 14.85 7.81
CA ARG A 1 9.84 15.11 8.44
C ARG A 1 8.81 15.61 7.42
N PHE A 2 8.92 15.14 6.19
CA PHE A 2 8.09 15.61 5.07
C PHE A 2 6.59 15.43 5.36
N TYR A 3 6.18 14.25 5.83
CA TYR A 3 4.77 13.91 6.03
C TYR A 3 4.13 14.48 7.31
N ASP A 4 4.90 15.11 8.20
CA ASP A 4 4.35 15.65 9.45
C ASP A 4 3.37 16.79 9.18
N GLY A 5 2.14 16.65 9.66
CA GLY A 5 1.07 17.61 9.46
C GLY A 5 0.29 17.46 8.15
N LEU A 6 0.76 16.66 7.19
CA LEU A 6 0.01 16.36 5.99
C LEU A 6 -1.26 15.56 6.32
N SER A 7 -2.20 15.50 5.40
CA SER A 7 -3.52 14.91 5.64
C SER A 7 -3.84 13.74 4.72
N PHE A 8 -4.80 12.95 5.16
CA PHE A 8 -5.54 12.04 4.29
C PHE A 8 -6.66 12.86 3.62
N TYR A 9 -6.38 13.36 2.44
CA TYR A 9 -7.22 14.32 1.73
C TYR A 9 -8.26 13.67 0.81
N ARG A 10 -8.07 12.37 0.47
CA ARG A 10 -9.00 11.61 -0.36
C ARG A 10 -9.22 10.23 0.25
N VAL A 11 -10.42 9.99 0.77
CA VAL A 11 -10.75 8.74 1.46
C VAL A 11 -12.08 8.20 0.96
N ILE A 12 -12.03 7.05 0.30
CA ILE A 12 -13.21 6.40 -0.28
C ILE A 12 -13.58 5.20 0.58
N GLU A 13 -14.81 5.20 1.08
CA GLU A 13 -15.35 4.08 1.88
C GLU A 13 -15.25 2.77 1.10
N GLY A 14 -14.80 1.73 1.78
CA GLY A 14 -14.65 0.39 1.19
C GLY A 14 -13.54 0.26 0.16
N PHE A 15 -12.67 1.28 -0.01
CA PHE A 15 -11.60 1.28 -0.99
C PHE A 15 -10.25 1.71 -0.40
N VAL A 16 -9.93 2.99 -0.40
CA VAL A 16 -8.60 3.48 0.03
C VAL A 16 -8.69 4.73 0.90
N ALA A 17 -7.69 4.93 1.76
CA ALA A 17 -7.36 6.18 2.40
C ALA A 17 -6.05 6.72 1.81
N GLN A 18 -6.15 7.75 0.98
CA GLN A 18 -5.03 8.39 0.30
C GLN A 18 -4.60 9.65 1.05
N GLY A 19 -3.31 9.78 1.27
CA GLY A 19 -2.68 10.91 1.94
C GLY A 19 -1.35 11.26 1.31
N GLY A 20 -0.84 12.42 1.68
CA GLY A 20 0.36 12.99 1.12
C GLY A 20 0.23 14.52 1.06
N ASP A 21 0.97 15.16 0.17
CA ASP A 21 0.87 16.60 -0.02
C ASP A 21 -0.29 17.02 -0.92
N GLY A 22 -0.96 16.07 -1.55
CA GLY A 22 -2.11 16.34 -2.43
C GLY A 22 -1.75 16.99 -3.75
N SER A 23 -0.49 17.26 -3.96
CA SER A 23 0.00 17.87 -5.19
C SER A 23 0.33 16.80 -6.23
N ASP A 24 -0.59 15.94 -6.55
CA ASP A 24 -0.48 15.03 -7.71
C ASP A 24 0.09 15.74 -8.95
N LEU A 25 0.33 17.01 -8.86
CA LEU A 25 0.25 17.93 -9.98
C LEU A 25 1.43 18.85 -10.14
N GLY A 26 2.58 18.54 -9.60
CA GLY A 26 3.78 19.14 -10.14
C GLY A 26 4.33 20.39 -9.45
N GLU A 27 3.80 20.82 -8.32
CA GLU A 27 4.41 21.92 -7.56
C GLU A 27 5.66 21.49 -6.79
N LEU A 28 5.81 20.21 -6.46
CA LEU A 28 7.05 19.67 -5.90
C LEU A 28 8.01 19.24 -7.02
N SER A 29 8.44 20.21 -7.81
CA SER A 29 9.40 19.96 -8.89
C SER A 29 10.74 19.33 -8.44
N ASN A 30 11.05 19.40 -7.14
CA ASN A 30 12.29 18.90 -6.56
C ASN A 30 12.21 17.46 -6.03
N VAL A 31 11.02 16.85 -5.95
CA VAL A 31 10.88 15.45 -5.58
C VAL A 31 10.96 14.59 -6.83
N PRO A 32 11.93 13.68 -6.93
CA PRO A 32 12.05 12.81 -8.09
C PRO A 32 10.82 11.91 -8.27
N LEU A 33 10.53 11.59 -9.51
CA LEU A 33 9.54 10.57 -9.84
C LEU A 33 10.03 9.19 -9.40
N ILE A 34 9.11 8.33 -9.00
CA ILE A 34 9.36 6.93 -8.69
C ILE A 34 9.00 6.12 -9.93
N GLU A 35 9.94 5.35 -10.43
CA GLU A 35 9.72 4.46 -11.56
C GLU A 35 8.63 3.41 -11.24
N ALA A 36 8.02 2.88 -12.30
CA ALA A 36 7.02 1.84 -12.16
C ALA A 36 7.68 0.50 -11.81
N GLU A 37 7.41 0.00 -10.62
CA GLU A 37 7.86 -1.30 -10.10
C GLU A 37 6.62 -2.15 -9.75
N PHE A 38 5.83 -2.50 -10.75
CA PHE A 38 4.53 -3.14 -10.55
C PHE A 38 4.62 -4.66 -10.42
N GLU A 39 5.63 -5.24 -11.01
CA GLU A 39 5.93 -6.68 -11.01
C GLU A 39 7.43 -6.89 -11.20
N ARG A 40 7.88 -8.08 -10.94
CA ARG A 40 9.27 -8.50 -11.20
C ARG A 40 9.30 -9.95 -11.68
N ASP A 41 10.45 -10.36 -12.18
CA ASP A 41 10.69 -11.74 -12.52
C ASP A 41 10.57 -12.64 -11.28
N TRP A 42 9.98 -13.80 -11.48
CA TRP A 42 9.93 -14.85 -10.47
C TRP A 42 11.35 -15.40 -10.23
N SER A 43 11.65 -15.68 -8.97
CA SER A 43 12.83 -16.42 -8.58
C SER A 43 12.44 -17.61 -7.71
N ASP A 44 12.97 -18.78 -8.00
CA ASP A 44 12.73 -20.01 -7.22
C ASP A 44 13.27 -19.94 -5.79
N ASP A 45 14.13 -18.94 -5.50
CA ASP A 45 14.64 -18.67 -4.15
C ASP A 45 13.60 -18.05 -3.23
N LEU A 46 12.47 -17.55 -3.77
CA LEU A 46 11.43 -16.93 -2.97
C LEU A 46 10.62 -18.02 -2.22
N PRO A 47 10.51 -17.92 -0.89
CA PRO A 47 9.77 -18.87 -0.06
C PRO A 47 8.26 -18.69 -0.25
N PHE A 48 7.75 -19.14 -1.39
CA PHE A 48 6.35 -18.98 -1.75
C PHE A 48 5.49 -20.08 -1.12
N THR A 49 4.53 -19.68 -0.31
CA THR A 49 3.48 -20.55 0.22
C THR A 49 2.19 -20.33 -0.57
N LEU A 50 1.77 -21.32 -1.33
CA LEU A 50 0.55 -21.26 -2.15
C LEU A 50 -0.70 -21.23 -1.25
N ALA A 51 -1.59 -20.28 -1.48
CA ALA A 51 -2.88 -20.18 -0.81
C ALA A 51 -4.06 -20.53 -1.72
N GLN A 52 -4.00 -20.12 -2.99
CA GLN A 52 -5.11 -20.32 -3.95
C GLN A 52 -4.59 -20.51 -5.37
N LYS A 53 -5.26 -21.44 -6.10
CA LYS A 53 -4.99 -21.77 -7.51
C LYS A 53 -6.26 -22.32 -8.18
N PRO A 54 -6.83 -21.66 -9.21
CA PRO A 54 -6.55 -20.26 -9.56
C PRO A 54 -7.19 -19.27 -8.60
N ASP A 55 -6.67 -18.04 -8.58
CA ASP A 55 -7.32 -16.87 -8.03
C ASP A 55 -8.15 -16.19 -9.13
N LEU A 56 -9.08 -15.30 -8.73
CA LEU A 56 -9.90 -14.55 -9.70
C LEU A 56 -9.06 -13.60 -10.59
N PHE A 57 -7.93 -13.13 -10.10
CA PHE A 57 -7.08 -12.11 -10.74
C PHE A 57 -5.68 -12.60 -11.10
N ALA A 58 -5.36 -13.84 -10.75
CA ALA A 58 -4.04 -14.42 -11.00
C ALA A 58 -4.10 -15.94 -11.14
N PRO A 59 -3.17 -16.58 -11.87
CA PRO A 59 -3.05 -18.03 -11.89
C PRO A 59 -2.80 -18.62 -10.51
N GLU A 60 -2.01 -17.94 -9.67
CA GLU A 60 -1.72 -18.36 -8.30
C GLU A 60 -1.59 -17.15 -7.38
N THR A 61 -2.09 -17.29 -6.15
CA THR A 61 -1.93 -16.32 -5.06
C THR A 61 -1.45 -17.06 -3.82
N GLY A 62 -0.57 -16.41 -3.07
CA GLY A 62 0.04 -16.99 -1.87
C GLY A 62 0.79 -15.95 -1.06
N PHE A 63 1.82 -16.40 -0.36
CA PHE A 63 2.59 -15.57 0.55
C PHE A 63 4.09 -15.71 0.27
N VAL A 64 4.80 -14.60 0.40
CA VAL A 64 6.26 -14.52 0.50
C VAL A 64 6.58 -13.61 1.68
N ASP A 65 7.29 -14.11 2.70
CA ASP A 65 7.69 -13.35 3.89
C ASP A 65 6.54 -12.56 4.55
N GLY A 66 5.35 -13.16 4.59
CA GLY A 66 4.16 -12.55 5.15
C GLY A 66 3.47 -11.51 4.27
N PHE A 67 3.96 -11.22 3.08
CA PHE A 67 3.24 -10.43 2.09
C PHE A 67 2.34 -11.33 1.23
N VAL A 68 1.14 -10.85 0.93
CA VAL A 68 0.30 -11.48 -0.08
C VAL A 68 0.88 -11.15 -1.45
N VAL A 69 1.19 -12.18 -2.19
CA VAL A 69 1.72 -12.08 -3.55
C VAL A 69 0.85 -12.86 -4.52
N ALA A 70 0.84 -12.43 -5.76
CA ALA A 70 0.26 -13.18 -6.85
C ALA A 70 1.36 -13.44 -7.89
N ARG A 71 1.25 -14.57 -8.61
CA ARG A 71 2.22 -14.93 -9.64
C ARG A 71 1.56 -15.56 -10.85
N ASP A 72 2.24 -15.42 -11.96
CA ASP A 72 1.98 -16.15 -13.19
C ASP A 72 3.17 -17.07 -13.51
N PRO A 73 3.10 -18.36 -13.21
CA PRO A 73 4.18 -19.30 -13.49
C PRO A 73 4.52 -19.43 -14.99
N ALA A 74 3.55 -19.20 -15.88
CA ALA A 74 3.79 -19.30 -17.32
C ALA A 74 4.52 -18.08 -17.89
N ALA A 75 4.30 -16.91 -17.27
CA ALA A 75 4.99 -15.67 -17.61
C ALA A 75 6.25 -15.45 -16.74
N GLU A 76 6.52 -16.31 -15.77
CA GLU A 76 7.62 -16.20 -14.80
C GLU A 76 7.63 -14.84 -14.07
N THR A 77 6.44 -14.33 -13.70
CA THR A 77 6.30 -13.04 -13.03
C THR A 77 5.61 -13.15 -11.68
N VAL A 78 5.93 -12.21 -10.76
CA VAL A 78 5.35 -12.09 -9.42
C VAL A 78 5.12 -10.61 -9.10
N TRP A 79 4.04 -10.34 -8.34
CA TRP A 79 3.68 -9.00 -7.89
C TRP A 79 3.04 -9.02 -6.51
N LEU A 80 3.11 -7.90 -5.81
CA LEU A 80 2.41 -7.71 -4.54
C LEU A 80 0.92 -7.46 -4.79
N ALA A 81 0.08 -8.28 -4.16
CA ALA A 81 -1.36 -8.24 -4.38
C ALA A 81 -2.04 -7.16 -3.50
N HIS A 82 -2.96 -6.40 -4.08
CA HIS A 82 -3.73 -5.37 -3.38
C HIS A 82 -4.79 -5.99 -2.46
N CYS A 83 -4.36 -6.40 -1.26
CA CYS A 83 -5.22 -6.88 -0.19
C CYS A 83 -5.50 -5.77 0.85
N PRO A 84 -6.51 -5.90 1.72
CA PRO A 84 -6.74 -4.96 2.82
C PRO A 84 -5.47 -4.78 3.67
N GLY A 85 -5.16 -3.53 4.02
CA GLY A 85 -3.96 -3.18 4.78
C GLY A 85 -2.69 -2.96 3.94
N ILE A 86 -2.72 -3.18 2.64
CA ILE A 86 -1.60 -2.84 1.75
C ILE A 86 -1.38 -1.32 1.72
N VAL A 87 -0.11 -0.95 1.56
CA VAL A 87 0.34 0.44 1.37
C VAL A 87 0.99 0.55 0.01
N ALA A 88 0.49 1.48 -0.81
CA ALA A 88 1.00 1.70 -2.15
C ALA A 88 1.11 3.18 -2.49
N MET A 89 1.94 3.49 -3.47
CA MET A 89 2.08 4.85 -3.98
C MET A 89 0.90 5.20 -4.89
N ALA A 90 0.33 6.39 -4.68
CA ALA A 90 -0.59 6.98 -5.65
C ALA A 90 0.21 7.53 -6.85
N ARG A 91 -0.46 7.63 -7.99
CA ARG A 91 0.13 8.16 -9.23
C ARG A 91 -0.92 8.85 -10.10
N ASN A 92 -0.45 9.62 -11.04
CA ASN A 92 -1.24 10.18 -12.14
C ASN A 92 -1.44 9.14 -13.27
N GLU A 93 -1.83 9.58 -14.43
CA GLU A 93 -2.08 8.68 -15.57
C GLU A 93 -0.83 7.92 -16.03
N SER A 94 0.32 8.58 -16.04
CA SER A 94 1.59 7.94 -16.42
C SER A 94 2.03 6.91 -15.37
N PRO A 95 2.43 5.69 -15.76
CA PRO A 95 2.91 4.66 -14.82
C PRO A 95 4.02 5.12 -13.88
N GLY A 96 5.03 5.83 -14.35
CA GLY A 96 6.16 6.34 -13.57
C GLY A 96 5.92 7.71 -12.96
N SER A 97 4.68 8.07 -12.59
CA SER A 97 4.34 9.39 -12.06
C SER A 97 4.15 9.45 -10.55
N SER A 98 4.42 8.38 -9.83
CA SER A 98 4.38 8.39 -8.35
C SER A 98 5.45 9.30 -7.77
N ARG A 99 5.16 9.97 -6.64
CA ARG A 99 6.12 10.83 -5.93
C ARG A 99 6.00 10.72 -4.41
N THR A 100 4.97 11.35 -3.85
CA THR A 100 4.81 11.58 -2.41
C THR A 100 3.49 11.04 -1.89
N ASP A 101 2.47 10.99 -2.74
CA ASP A 101 1.16 10.52 -2.32
C ASP A 101 1.12 8.99 -2.23
N PHE A 102 0.52 8.52 -1.15
CA PHE A 102 0.36 7.09 -0.87
C PHE A 102 -1.07 6.80 -0.43
N TYR A 103 -1.43 5.52 -0.40
CA TYR A 103 -2.71 5.11 0.15
C TYR A 103 -2.62 3.81 0.94
N PHE A 104 -3.55 3.68 1.89
CA PHE A 104 -3.86 2.43 2.56
C PHE A 104 -5.10 1.80 1.93
N VAL A 105 -5.06 0.52 1.67
CA VAL A 105 -6.27 -0.24 1.30
C VAL A 105 -7.09 -0.49 2.57
N ILE A 106 -8.28 0.10 2.63
CA ILE A 106 -9.16 0.06 3.82
C ILE A 106 -10.43 -0.77 3.64
N GLY A 107 -10.69 -1.28 2.46
CA GLY A 107 -11.89 -2.03 2.14
C GLY A 107 -11.60 -3.33 1.41
N GLN A 108 -12.49 -3.69 0.50
CA GLN A 108 -12.30 -4.85 -0.35
C GLN A 108 -10.99 -4.75 -1.11
N ALA A 109 -10.35 -5.91 -1.32
CA ALA A 109 -9.12 -5.97 -2.07
C ALA A 109 -9.30 -5.46 -3.51
N PRO A 110 -8.75 -4.28 -3.87
CA PRO A 110 -8.89 -3.74 -5.22
C PRO A 110 -7.89 -4.42 -6.16
N ARG A 111 -8.01 -5.74 -6.31
CA ARG A 111 -7.11 -6.58 -7.10
C ARG A 111 -6.96 -6.15 -8.56
N TYR A 112 -7.92 -5.37 -9.08
CA TYR A 112 -7.80 -4.72 -10.40
C TYR A 112 -6.68 -3.65 -10.47
N LEU A 113 -6.13 -3.25 -9.32
CA LEU A 113 -4.95 -2.40 -9.23
C LEU A 113 -3.64 -3.19 -9.25
N ASP A 114 -3.69 -4.51 -9.16
CA ASP A 114 -2.53 -5.38 -9.28
C ASP A 114 -1.80 -5.10 -10.60
N ARG A 115 -0.46 -5.11 -10.57
CA ARG A 115 0.40 -4.82 -11.72
C ARG A 115 0.19 -3.41 -12.32
N ASN A 116 -0.30 -2.47 -11.51
CA ASN A 116 -0.62 -1.12 -11.96
C ASN A 116 -0.23 -0.01 -10.97
N MET A 117 0.16 -0.38 -9.75
CA MET A 117 0.55 0.55 -8.68
C MET A 117 1.76 0.00 -7.92
N ASN A 118 2.66 0.89 -7.50
CA ASN A 118 3.82 0.51 -6.69
C ASN A 118 3.39 0.19 -5.26
N VAL A 119 3.22 -1.08 -4.95
CA VAL A 119 3.03 -1.56 -3.57
C VAL A 119 4.40 -1.62 -2.91
N PHE A 120 4.55 -0.98 -1.74
CA PHE A 120 5.82 -0.94 -1.02
C PHE A 120 5.74 -1.38 0.43
N GLY A 121 4.54 -1.65 0.95
CA GLY A 121 4.39 -2.02 2.34
C GLY A 121 3.01 -2.57 2.69
N ARG A 122 2.86 -2.92 3.97
CA ARG A 122 1.59 -3.29 4.57
C ARG A 122 1.50 -2.80 6.01
N ILE A 123 0.29 -2.59 6.50
CA ILE A 123 0.02 -2.24 7.88
C ILE A 123 0.24 -3.50 8.73
N LEU A 124 1.12 -3.41 9.72
CA LEU A 124 1.38 -4.49 10.69
C LEU A 124 0.53 -4.33 11.94
N ASP A 125 0.29 -3.09 12.35
CA ASP A 125 -0.53 -2.75 13.51
C ASP A 125 -1.28 -1.43 13.27
N GLY A 126 -2.32 -1.16 14.07
CA GLY A 126 -3.08 0.09 14.00
C GLY A 126 -4.20 0.12 12.95
N MET A 127 -4.55 -0.99 12.28
CA MET A 127 -5.66 -1.02 11.33
C MET A 127 -6.98 -0.45 11.88
N PRO A 128 -7.37 -0.65 13.16
CA PRO A 128 -8.54 0.00 13.74
C PRO A 128 -8.48 1.53 13.75
N ALA A 129 -7.29 2.12 13.85
CA ALA A 129 -7.10 3.57 13.73
C ALA A 129 -7.22 4.03 12.27
N VAL A 130 -6.64 3.28 11.34
CA VAL A 130 -6.76 3.54 9.89
C VAL A 130 -8.23 3.50 9.46
N GLN A 131 -9.01 2.56 9.98
CA GLN A 131 -10.44 2.48 9.72
C GLN A 131 -11.26 3.66 10.28
N LYS A 132 -10.71 4.46 11.18
CA LYS A 132 -11.34 5.68 11.70
C LYS A 132 -10.97 6.94 10.92
N ILE A 133 -10.09 6.87 9.94
CA ILE A 133 -9.77 8.00 9.07
C ILE A 133 -11.06 8.50 8.43
N ARG A 134 -11.29 9.83 8.49
CA ARG A 134 -12.51 10.43 8.00
C ARG A 134 -12.68 10.18 6.51
N ARG A 135 -13.88 9.72 6.10
CA ARG A 135 -14.26 9.51 4.70
C ARG A 135 -14.65 10.81 4.04
N GLY A 136 -14.24 10.98 2.80
CA GLY A 136 -14.79 12.01 1.93
C GLY A 136 -16.14 11.59 1.38
N ARG A 137 -16.85 12.54 0.78
CA ARG A 137 -18.18 12.28 0.22
C ARG A 137 -18.07 11.55 -1.11
N PRO A 138 -18.95 10.56 -1.39
CA PRO A 138 -18.94 9.81 -2.65
C PRO A 138 -19.06 10.70 -3.89
N GLU A 139 -19.91 11.73 -3.83
CA GLU A 139 -20.13 12.68 -4.93
C GLU A 139 -18.88 13.49 -5.31
N ASN A 140 -17.90 13.58 -4.40
CA ASN A 140 -16.61 14.23 -4.61
C ASN A 140 -15.49 13.22 -4.82
N ASN A 141 -15.79 11.98 -5.19
CA ASN A 141 -14.80 10.91 -5.33
C ASN A 141 -13.91 10.74 -4.08
N GLY A 142 -14.49 10.91 -2.90
CA GLY A 142 -13.79 10.78 -1.62
C GLY A 142 -12.89 11.95 -1.25
N VAL A 143 -12.82 13.01 -2.06
CA VAL A 143 -12.03 14.21 -1.74
C VAL A 143 -12.67 14.97 -0.58
N ILE A 144 -11.87 15.31 0.43
CA ILE A 144 -12.28 16.07 1.60
C ILE A 144 -11.98 17.55 1.31
N GLN A 145 -13.02 18.31 0.99
CA GLN A 145 -12.90 19.72 0.61
C GLN A 145 -12.52 20.64 1.78
N ASP A 146 -12.97 20.31 2.98
CA ASP A 146 -12.63 21.03 4.20
C ASP A 146 -11.39 20.38 4.84
N GLU A 147 -10.24 20.96 4.60
CA GLU A 147 -8.96 20.48 5.12
C GLU A 147 -8.95 20.39 6.65
N THR A 148 -9.70 21.24 7.35
CA THR A 148 -9.77 21.23 8.82
C THR A 148 -10.47 19.98 9.33
N ALA A 149 -11.27 19.36 8.48
CA ALA A 149 -12.01 18.13 8.76
C ALA A 149 -11.24 16.85 8.40
N SER A 150 -10.12 16.95 7.67
CA SER A 150 -9.33 15.78 7.28
C SER A 150 -8.54 15.20 8.46
N SER A 151 -8.32 13.88 8.42
CA SER A 151 -7.42 13.22 9.38
C SER A 151 -5.98 13.55 9.05
N ARG A 152 -5.20 14.01 10.04
CA ARG A 152 -3.82 14.44 9.83
C ARG A 152 -2.81 13.40 10.29
N ILE A 153 -1.69 13.33 9.59
CA ILE A 153 -0.52 12.57 9.95
C ILE A 153 0.22 13.36 11.04
N ARG A 154 0.21 12.89 12.28
CA ARG A 154 0.92 13.56 13.38
C ARG A 154 2.42 13.49 13.16
N SER A 155 2.93 12.33 12.82
CA SER A 155 4.34 12.10 12.49
C SER A 155 4.50 10.83 11.67
N MET A 156 5.50 10.81 10.79
CA MET A 156 5.92 9.63 10.05
C MET A 156 7.44 9.51 10.16
N ARG A 157 7.93 8.33 10.58
CA ARG A 157 9.35 8.08 10.81
C ARG A 157 9.73 6.70 10.31
N LEU A 158 10.94 6.61 9.78
CA LEU A 158 11.57 5.31 9.55
C LEU A 158 12.04 4.74 10.89
N ALA A 159 11.82 3.46 11.13
CA ALA A 159 12.27 2.82 12.36
C ALA A 159 13.80 2.92 12.54
N ALA A 160 14.55 2.94 11.44
CA ALA A 160 16.00 3.14 11.45
C ALA A 160 16.43 4.50 12.05
N ASP A 161 15.57 5.53 11.92
CA ASP A 161 15.84 6.89 12.42
C ASP A 161 15.38 7.11 13.86
N ILE A 162 14.79 6.08 14.49
CA ILE A 162 14.28 6.13 15.87
C ILE A 162 15.23 5.34 16.77
N PRO A 163 15.56 5.83 17.99
CA PRO A 163 16.31 5.04 18.97
C PRO A 163 15.68 3.66 19.17
N GLU A 164 16.49 2.62 19.29
CA GLU A 164 16.01 1.24 19.39
C GLU A 164 15.01 1.04 20.54
N SER A 165 15.22 1.73 21.65
CA SER A 165 14.34 1.70 22.83
C SER A 165 12.94 2.31 22.59
N GLU A 166 12.77 3.07 21.51
CA GLU A 166 11.51 3.74 21.16
C GLU A 166 10.82 3.07 19.95
N ARG A 167 11.47 2.07 19.31
CA ARG A 167 10.90 1.35 18.18
C ARG A 167 9.76 0.46 18.61
N LEU A 168 8.69 0.48 17.83
CA LEU A 168 7.59 -0.47 18.01
C LEU A 168 8.06 -1.88 17.65
N SER A 169 7.79 -2.83 18.52
CA SER A 169 7.96 -4.25 18.19
C SER A 169 6.72 -4.75 17.46
N ALA A 170 6.91 -5.27 16.27
CA ALA A 170 5.85 -5.89 15.50
C ALA A 170 6.17 -7.38 15.27
N TYR A 171 5.17 -8.21 15.41
CA TYR A 171 5.27 -9.66 15.14
C TYR A 171 4.53 -9.97 13.84
N VAL A 172 5.18 -10.68 12.97
CA VAL A 172 4.61 -11.13 11.70
C VAL A 172 4.52 -12.64 11.71
N VAL A 173 3.41 -13.18 11.25
CA VAL A 173 3.24 -14.63 11.11
C VAL A 173 4.24 -15.12 10.08
N ASP A 174 5.01 -16.14 10.42
CA ASP A 174 5.85 -16.87 9.47
C ASP A 174 4.96 -17.67 8.53
N THR A 175 4.83 -17.19 7.31
CA THR A 175 3.98 -17.81 6.28
C THR A 175 4.66 -18.96 5.56
N SER A 176 5.93 -19.23 5.84
CA SER A 176 6.67 -20.40 5.34
C SER A 176 6.66 -21.59 6.34
N GLY A 177 6.26 -21.34 7.59
CA GLY A 177 6.28 -22.32 8.66
C GLY A 177 5.15 -23.35 8.57
N GLU A 178 5.39 -24.55 9.10
CA GLU A 178 4.40 -25.64 9.16
C GLU A 178 3.10 -25.25 9.89
N ALA A 179 3.19 -24.32 10.84
CA ALA A 179 2.02 -23.85 11.59
C ALA A 179 1.07 -22.97 10.76
N PHE A 180 1.51 -22.47 9.62
CA PHE A 180 0.70 -21.66 8.72
C PHE A 180 -0.02 -22.50 7.66
N ASN A 181 0.58 -23.59 7.25
CA ASN A 181 0.04 -24.58 6.30
C ASN A 181 -0.84 -25.63 7.04
#